data_a4b157ee6720ca934e2bf10adb559773
#
_entry.id   a4b157ee6720ca934e2bf10adb559773
#
_cell.length_a   1.000
_cell.length_b   1.000
_cell.length_c   1.000
_cell.angle_alpha   90.00
_cell.angle_beta   90.00
_cell.angle_gamma   90.00
#
_symmetry.space_group_name_H-M   'P 1'
#
loop_
_entity.id
_entity.type
_entity.pdbx_description
1 polymer ?
#
loop_
_entity_poly.entity_id
_entity_poly.type
_entity_poly.pdbx_seq_one_letter_code
_entity_poly.pdbx_strand_id
1 'polypeptide(L)'
;MAIPHARPGGIINVKPLGASLREAKTSTLFKTERAEAIRIVMRQGKEISEHKAPGEIIVQCLEGRIAFTAMGATRELNAGDMIYLETEEPHAVRCIEDASFLVTILSN
;
A
#
# COMPACT_ATOMS: atom_id res chain seq x y z
N MET A 1 -3.14 -14.67 -14.64
CA MET A 1 -3.97 -15.35 -13.62
C MET A 1 -4.14 -14.46 -12.40
N ALA A 2 -5.36 -14.27 -11.98
CA ALA A 2 -5.62 -13.48 -10.78
C ALA A 2 -5.14 -14.25 -9.53
N ILE A 3 -4.49 -13.52 -8.62
CA ILE A 3 -4.11 -14.09 -7.34
C ILE A 3 -5.37 -14.20 -6.50
N PRO A 4 -5.74 -15.40 -6.01
CA PRO A 4 -6.93 -15.52 -5.18
C PRO A 4 -6.77 -14.75 -3.88
N HIS A 5 -7.84 -14.10 -3.46
CA HIS A 5 -7.87 -13.41 -2.17
C HIS A 5 -7.79 -14.43 -1.05
N ALA A 6 -7.17 -14.04 0.06
CA ALA A 6 -7.13 -14.89 1.23
C ALA A 6 -8.53 -15.06 1.81
N ARG A 7 -8.76 -16.22 2.41
CA ARG A 7 -10.01 -16.53 3.10
C ARG A 7 -9.86 -16.27 4.60
N PRO A 8 -10.96 -16.05 5.32
CA PRO A 8 -10.88 -15.89 6.76
C PRO A 8 -10.10 -17.02 7.41
N GLY A 9 -9.17 -16.66 8.29
CA GLY A 9 -8.30 -17.63 8.96
C GLY A 9 -7.07 -18.04 8.17
N GLY A 10 -6.99 -17.72 6.89
CA GLY A 10 -5.80 -18.02 6.07
C GLY A 10 -4.66 -17.07 6.40
N ILE A 11 -3.44 -17.60 6.33
CA ILE A 11 -2.23 -16.81 6.58
C ILE A 11 -1.85 -16.04 5.31
N ILE A 12 -1.61 -14.74 5.45
CA ILE A 12 -1.14 -13.90 4.37
C ILE A 12 0.31 -13.55 4.66
N ASN A 13 1.21 -13.90 3.75
CA ASN A 13 2.62 -13.57 3.89
C ASN A 13 2.90 -12.21 3.27
N VAL A 14 3.29 -11.25 4.12
CA VAL A 14 3.61 -9.89 3.67
C VAL A 14 5.10 -9.58 3.83
N LYS A 15 5.95 -10.59 3.88
CA LYS A 15 7.38 -10.37 3.95
C LYS A 15 7.87 -9.57 2.75
N PRO A 16 8.99 -8.86 2.89
CA PRO A 16 9.61 -8.20 1.73
C PRO A 16 9.83 -9.18 0.59
N LEU A 17 9.61 -8.71 -0.62
CA LEU A 17 9.76 -9.54 -1.83
C LEU A 17 11.21 -9.69 -2.25
N GLY A 18 12.09 -8.78 -1.81
CA GLY A 18 13.50 -8.83 -2.14
C GLY A 18 13.73 -8.81 -3.64
N ALA A 19 14.52 -9.77 -4.12
CA ALA A 19 14.85 -9.85 -5.54
C ALA A 19 13.63 -10.06 -6.44
N SER A 20 12.54 -10.62 -5.90
CA SER A 20 11.31 -10.85 -6.67
C SER A 20 10.49 -9.58 -6.90
N LEU A 21 10.84 -8.48 -6.23
CA LEU A 21 10.05 -7.25 -6.33
C LEU A 21 9.96 -6.74 -7.77
N ARG A 22 11.03 -6.86 -8.53
CA ARG A 22 11.09 -6.34 -9.90
C ARG A 22 10.05 -6.97 -10.83
N GLU A 23 9.67 -8.21 -10.56
CA GLU A 23 8.71 -8.96 -11.36
C GLU A 23 7.33 -9.01 -10.72
N ALA A 24 7.23 -8.58 -9.48
CA ALA A 24 5.97 -8.64 -8.74
C ALA A 24 5.00 -7.56 -9.22
N LYS A 25 3.72 -7.82 -9.01
CA LYS A 25 2.66 -6.89 -9.36
C LYS A 25 1.82 -6.57 -8.14
N THR A 26 1.24 -5.38 -8.14
CA THR A 26 0.26 -4.99 -7.15
C THR A 26 -0.87 -6.02 -7.13
N SER A 27 -1.27 -6.43 -5.94
CA SER A 27 -2.32 -7.44 -5.78
C SER A 27 -3.17 -7.17 -4.56
N THR A 28 -4.44 -7.51 -4.65
CA THR A 28 -5.36 -7.46 -3.51
C THR A 28 -5.16 -8.74 -2.71
N LEU A 29 -4.87 -8.57 -1.41
CA LEU A 29 -4.62 -9.68 -0.50
C LEU A 29 -5.92 -10.28 0.04
N PHE A 30 -6.86 -9.41 0.42
CA PHE A 30 -8.21 -9.82 0.77
C PHE A 30 -9.14 -8.63 0.59
N LYS A 31 -10.42 -8.94 0.45
CA LYS A 31 -11.45 -7.91 0.33
C LYS A 31 -12.74 -8.40 0.94
N THR A 32 -13.33 -7.58 1.80
CA THR A 32 -14.64 -7.82 2.40
C THR A 32 -15.49 -6.58 2.17
N GLU A 33 -16.72 -6.57 2.68
CA GLU A 33 -17.58 -5.39 2.60
C GLU A 33 -16.99 -4.21 3.36
N ARG A 34 -16.18 -4.45 4.40
CA ARG A 34 -15.70 -3.42 5.31
C ARG A 34 -14.22 -3.17 5.26
N ALA A 35 -13.46 -4.04 4.62
CA ALA A 35 -12.01 -3.90 4.60
C ALA A 35 -11.43 -4.47 3.32
N GLU A 36 -10.35 -3.84 2.88
CA GLU A 36 -9.59 -4.32 1.74
C GLU A 36 -8.12 -4.10 2.03
N ALA A 37 -7.29 -5.11 1.79
CA ALA A 37 -5.85 -4.98 1.93
C ALA A 37 -5.19 -5.25 0.58
N ILE A 38 -4.34 -4.31 0.18
CA ILE A 38 -3.65 -4.37 -1.12
C ILE A 38 -2.16 -4.27 -0.87
N ARG A 39 -1.37 -5.12 -1.52
CA ARG A 39 0.07 -4.91 -1.59
C ARG A 39 0.36 -4.16 -2.88
N ILE A 40 0.85 -2.94 -2.75
CA ILE A 40 1.25 -2.13 -3.90
C ILE A 40 2.74 -2.33 -4.13
N VAL A 41 3.11 -2.55 -5.39
CA VAL A 41 4.49 -2.70 -5.81
C VAL A 41 4.80 -1.54 -6.76
N MET A 42 5.85 -0.79 -6.46
CA MET A 42 6.23 0.36 -7.28
C MET A 42 7.70 0.33 -7.60
N ARG A 43 8.03 0.71 -8.82
CA ARG A 43 9.40 0.88 -9.26
C ARG A 43 9.83 2.32 -9.03
N GLN A 44 11.13 2.50 -8.81
CA GLN A 44 11.73 3.83 -8.61
C GLN A 44 11.25 4.82 -9.67
N GLY A 45 10.86 6.01 -9.24
CA GLY A 45 10.39 7.08 -10.11
C GLY A 45 8.93 7.04 -10.48
N LYS A 46 8.22 5.95 -10.20
CA LYS A 46 6.79 5.87 -10.47
C LYS A 46 6.00 6.68 -9.46
N GLU A 47 4.81 7.12 -9.87
CA GLU A 47 3.95 7.94 -9.05
C GLU A 47 2.51 7.44 -9.08
N ILE A 48 1.83 7.62 -7.97
CA ILE A 48 0.37 7.49 -7.89
C ILE A 48 -0.13 8.92 -7.64
N SER A 49 -0.89 9.46 -8.59
CA SER A 49 -1.39 10.83 -8.49
C SER A 49 -2.38 10.98 -7.33
N GLU A 50 -2.58 12.21 -6.90
CA GLU A 50 -3.46 12.50 -5.78
C GLU A 50 -4.85 11.93 -6.00
N HIS A 51 -5.35 11.23 -5.00
CA HIS A 51 -6.67 10.62 -5.00
C HIS A 51 -7.15 10.46 -3.57
N LYS A 52 -8.38 10.02 -3.41
CA LYS A 52 -9.02 9.79 -2.11
C LYS A 52 -9.51 8.36 -2.03
N ALA A 53 -9.52 7.81 -0.83
CA ALA A 53 -10.17 6.53 -0.57
C ALA A 53 -11.51 6.77 0.13
N PRO A 54 -12.49 5.86 -0.04
CA PRO A 54 -13.82 6.06 0.56
C PRO A 54 -13.86 5.89 2.07
N GLY A 55 -12.83 5.29 2.66
CA GLY A 55 -12.75 5.08 4.10
C GLY A 55 -11.40 5.48 4.65
N GLU A 56 -11.18 5.17 5.92
CA GLU A 56 -9.88 5.36 6.51
C GLU A 56 -8.88 4.43 5.84
N ILE A 57 -7.63 4.85 5.74
CA ILE A 57 -6.59 3.99 5.18
C ILE A 57 -5.40 3.90 6.11
N ILE A 58 -4.75 2.76 6.08
CA ILE A 58 -3.49 2.52 6.76
C ILE A 58 -2.49 2.16 5.69
N VAL A 59 -1.37 2.86 5.64
CA VAL A 59 -0.29 2.61 4.68
C VAL A 59 0.94 2.16 5.45
N GLN A 60 1.49 1.02 5.10
CA GLN A 60 2.64 0.43 5.79
C GLN A 60 3.70 0.04 4.77
N CYS A 61 4.86 0.69 4.84
CA CYS A 61 5.97 0.37 3.95
C CYS A 61 6.66 -0.91 4.41
N LEU A 62 6.81 -1.86 3.50
CA LEU A 62 7.43 -3.16 3.80
C LEU A 62 8.88 -3.22 3.35
N GLU A 63 9.23 -2.52 2.28
CA GLU A 63 10.58 -2.49 1.72
C GLU A 63 10.71 -1.29 0.80
N GLY A 64 11.94 -0.82 0.60
CA GLY A 64 12.22 0.34 -0.22
C GLY A 64 11.87 1.64 0.49
N ARG A 65 11.60 2.68 -0.28
CA ARG A 65 11.23 4.00 0.25
C ARG A 65 10.21 4.67 -0.65
N ILE A 66 9.21 5.27 -0.03
CA ILE A 66 8.21 6.05 -0.76
C ILE A 66 8.09 7.45 -0.14
N ALA A 67 7.82 8.44 -0.99
CA ALA A 67 7.46 9.78 -0.55
C ALA A 67 5.94 9.85 -0.56
N PHE A 68 5.35 10.01 0.60
CA PHE A 68 3.91 9.99 0.80
C PHE A 68 3.43 11.41 1.11
N THR A 69 2.56 11.96 0.28
CA THR A 69 2.05 13.32 0.43
C THR A 69 0.60 13.28 0.88
N ALA A 70 0.34 13.88 2.04
CA ALA A 70 -0.99 14.00 2.61
C ALA A 70 -0.95 15.07 3.70
N MET A 71 -2.09 15.62 4.06
CA MET A 71 -2.21 16.58 5.14
C MET A 71 -1.26 17.77 4.97
N GLY A 72 -1.06 18.21 3.72
CA GLY A 72 -0.22 19.36 3.40
C GLY A 72 1.29 19.14 3.53
N ALA A 73 1.74 17.91 3.66
CA ALA A 73 3.17 17.60 3.80
C ALA A 73 3.55 16.32 3.10
N THR A 74 4.82 16.27 2.67
CA THR A 74 5.39 15.05 2.10
C THR A 74 6.31 14.42 3.14
N ARG A 75 6.10 13.14 3.41
CA ARG A 75 6.91 12.39 4.37
C ARG A 75 7.48 11.16 3.71
N GLU A 76 8.71 10.81 4.06
CA GLU A 76 9.28 9.56 3.60
C GLU A 76 8.85 8.43 4.52
N LEU A 77 8.37 7.34 3.91
CA LEU A 77 8.14 6.09 4.63
C LEU A 77 9.23 5.12 4.23
N ASN A 78 9.96 4.64 5.23
CA ASN A 78 10.96 3.60 5.06
C ASN A 78 10.37 2.26 5.48
N ALA A 79 11.06 1.17 5.18
CA ALA A 79 10.62 -0.15 5.62
C ALA A 79 10.33 -0.17 7.12
N GLY A 80 9.13 -0.60 7.49
CA GLY A 80 8.67 -0.63 8.88
C GLY A 80 7.82 0.57 9.29
N ASP A 81 7.81 1.65 8.50
CA ASP A 81 7.00 2.82 8.84
C ASP A 81 5.56 2.65 8.38
N MET A 82 4.64 3.24 9.14
CA MET A 82 3.23 3.27 8.74
C MET A 82 2.64 4.65 9.00
N ILE A 83 1.60 4.97 8.24
CA ILE A 83 0.82 6.18 8.42
C ILE A 83 -0.66 5.83 8.24
N TYR A 84 -1.55 6.52 8.94
CA TYR A 84 -2.96 6.36 8.66
C TYR A 84 -3.59 7.70 8.32
N LEU A 85 -4.66 7.65 7.54
CA LEU A 85 -5.40 8.84 7.13
C LEU A 85 -6.88 8.65 7.42
N GLU A 86 -7.54 9.76 7.72
CA GLU A 86 -8.98 9.78 7.89
C GLU A 86 -9.68 9.61 6.54
N THR A 87 -10.97 9.32 6.60
CA THR A 87 -11.81 9.14 5.41
C THR A 87 -11.67 10.31 4.45
N GLU A 88 -11.47 9.97 3.17
CA GLU A 88 -11.41 10.93 2.06
C GLU A 88 -10.26 11.94 2.13
N GLU A 89 -9.22 11.69 2.92
CA GLU A 89 -8.05 12.55 2.93
C GLU A 89 -7.28 12.37 1.61
N PRO A 90 -7.08 13.44 0.82
CA PRO A 90 -6.31 13.33 -0.43
C PRO A 90 -4.86 12.93 -0.16
N HIS A 91 -4.33 12.07 -0.99
CA HIS A 91 -2.94 11.62 -0.84
C HIS A 91 -2.35 11.20 -2.18
N ALA A 92 -1.03 11.28 -2.25
CA ALA A 92 -0.25 10.91 -3.43
C ALA A 92 1.02 10.19 -2.99
N VAL A 93 1.58 9.38 -3.87
CA VAL A 93 2.77 8.60 -3.57
C VAL A 93 3.76 8.72 -4.71
N ARG A 94 5.05 8.87 -4.38
CA ARG A 94 6.14 8.77 -5.35
C ARG A 94 7.14 7.74 -4.83
N CYS A 95 7.56 6.82 -5.67
CA CYS A 95 8.50 5.80 -5.28
C CYS A 95 9.93 6.32 -5.37
N ILE A 96 10.63 6.36 -4.25
CA ILE A 96 12.03 6.82 -4.19
C ILE A 96 12.98 5.67 -4.51
N GLU A 97 12.73 4.50 -3.92
CA GLU A 97 13.46 3.26 -4.21
C GLU A 97 12.43 2.17 -4.41
N ASP A 98 12.70 1.22 -5.30
CA ASP A 98 11.78 0.10 -5.56
C ASP A 98 11.17 -0.37 -4.24
N ALA A 99 9.85 -0.38 -4.16
CA ALA A 99 9.15 -0.54 -2.89
C ALA A 99 7.95 -1.46 -3.00
N SER A 100 7.61 -2.08 -1.88
CA SER A 100 6.28 -2.65 -1.71
C SER A 100 5.71 -2.14 -0.39
N PHE A 101 4.42 -1.88 -0.39
CA PHE A 101 3.74 -1.38 0.81
C PHE A 101 2.29 -1.87 0.83
N LEU A 102 1.79 -1.99 2.04
CA LEU A 102 0.40 -2.41 2.25
C LEU A 102 -0.48 -1.18 2.36
N VAL A 103 -1.63 -1.24 1.69
CA VAL A 103 -2.69 -0.27 1.91
C VAL A 103 -3.89 -1.04 2.40
N THR A 104 -4.34 -0.71 3.61
CA THR A 104 -5.54 -1.27 4.18
C THR A 104 -6.62 -0.20 4.16
N ILE A 105 -7.72 -0.47 3.49
CA ILE A 105 -8.85 0.46 3.37
C ILE A 105 -9.98 -0.07 4.22
N LEU A 106 -10.49 0.78 5.11
CA LEU A 106 -11.62 0.46 5.98
C LEU A 106 -12.84 1.22 5.48
N SER A 107 -13.92 0.51 5.26
CA SER A 107 -15.17 1.10 4.79
C SER A 107 -16.25 0.98 5.85
N ASN A 108 -17.13 1.95 5.91
CA ASN A 108 -18.26 1.92 6.82
C ASN A 108 -19.39 1.06 6.27
#